data_d306eb5aa30970668ed59b561cbc773a
#
_entry.id   d306eb5aa30970668ed59b561cbc773a
#
_cell.length_a   1.000
_cell.length_b   1.000
_cell.length_c   1.000
_cell.angle_alpha   90.00
_cell.angle_beta   90.00
_cell.angle_gamma   90.00
#
_symmetry.space_group_name_H-M   'P 1'
#
loop_
_entity.id
_entity.type
_entity.pdbx_description
1 polymer ?
#
loop_
_entity_poly.entity_id
_entity_poly.type
_entity_poly.pdbx_seq_one_letter_code
_entity_poly.pdbx_strand_id
1 'polypeptide(L)'
;LDIVDTMVKADYEVTIYPTQCAGDAKEKVEAYAGNYDLVVCSGGDGTLDEVVTGMMQCKAKVPLGYIPAGSTNDFASSLGIPKDMEKAAEAAVIGKPFPCDVGLFNGDYFVYVAAFGLFTEVSYKTSQEWKNVLGHAAYILEGAKCLHDIPSFMMQVEYNNMRIQDEFIYGMITNSTSVGGFKGMTGKDVLLDDGVFEVTLIKKPRNPMELNEIIASLINLVDDTDMIYSFKTAEVKFTASREIPWTLDGEFGGDHEEVCVKNLKQAVDIMVKKPEESKI
;
A
#
# COMPACT_ATOMS: atom_id res chain seq x y z
N LEU A 1 25.74 9.60 -7.41
CA LEU A 1 27.09 9.44 -6.82
C LEU A 1 27.03 9.42 -5.29
N ASP A 2 26.28 10.29 -4.66
CA ASP A 2 26.24 10.45 -3.19
C ASP A 2 25.74 9.19 -2.45
N ILE A 3 24.76 8.49 -3.03
CA ILE A 3 24.25 7.20 -2.50
C ILE A 3 25.37 6.15 -2.48
N VAL A 4 26.10 6.01 -3.59
CA VAL A 4 27.21 5.04 -3.71
C VAL A 4 28.35 5.41 -2.77
N ASP A 5 28.65 6.70 -2.66
CA ASP A 5 29.67 7.21 -1.74
C ASP A 5 29.33 6.88 -0.26
N THR A 6 28.05 7.01 0.12
CA THR A 6 27.56 6.63 1.45
C THR A 6 27.79 5.14 1.71
N MET A 7 27.51 4.27 0.74
CA MET A 7 27.73 2.83 0.87
C MET A 7 29.23 2.48 0.98
N VAL A 8 30.05 3.07 0.13
CA VAL A 8 31.52 2.85 0.16
C VAL A 8 32.12 3.35 1.47
N LYS A 9 31.69 4.49 1.99
CA LYS A 9 32.10 5.00 3.31
C LYS A 9 31.68 4.09 4.48
N ALA A 10 30.62 3.32 4.30
CA ALA A 10 30.16 2.30 5.23
C ALA A 10 30.84 0.92 5.01
N ASP A 11 31.88 0.87 4.22
CA ASP A 11 32.72 -0.32 3.94
C ASP A 11 32.00 -1.44 3.15
N TYR A 12 31.02 -1.06 2.29
CA TYR A 12 30.37 -2.00 1.38
C TYR A 12 31.07 -2.05 0.01
N GLU A 13 31.19 -3.26 -0.55
CA GLU A 13 31.38 -3.45 -1.97
C GLU A 13 30.05 -3.30 -2.69
N VAL A 14 29.98 -2.37 -3.66
CA VAL A 14 28.70 -1.99 -4.27
C VAL A 14 28.59 -2.51 -5.70
N THR A 15 27.54 -3.29 -5.96
CA THR A 15 27.11 -3.64 -7.31
C THR A 15 25.87 -2.85 -7.70
N ILE A 16 25.92 -2.11 -8.79
CA ILE A 16 24.81 -1.30 -9.27
C ILE A 16 24.14 -2.00 -10.45
N TYR A 17 22.82 -2.16 -10.36
CA TYR A 17 22.00 -2.72 -11.41
C TYR A 17 20.91 -1.72 -11.84
N PRO A 18 21.05 -1.01 -12.98
CA PRO A 18 19.99 -0.18 -13.55
C PRO A 18 18.93 -1.07 -14.21
N THR A 19 17.71 -1.03 -13.72
CA THR A 19 16.57 -1.73 -14.33
C THR A 19 16.27 -1.20 -15.73
N GLN A 20 15.87 -2.08 -16.65
CA GLN A 20 15.65 -1.75 -18.06
C GLN A 20 14.18 -1.82 -18.48
N CYS A 21 13.36 -2.57 -17.74
CA CYS A 21 11.93 -2.73 -17.99
C CYS A 21 11.18 -3.14 -16.72
N ALA A 22 9.87 -3.15 -16.77
CA ALA A 22 9.03 -3.68 -15.69
C ALA A 22 9.32 -5.15 -15.45
N GLY A 23 9.35 -5.56 -14.18
CA GLY A 23 9.68 -6.91 -13.71
C GLY A 23 11.17 -7.19 -13.55
N ASP A 24 12.06 -6.34 -14.07
CA ASP A 24 13.51 -6.55 -14.07
C ASP A 24 14.10 -6.51 -12.65
N ALA A 25 13.60 -5.63 -11.79
CA ALA A 25 14.00 -5.56 -10.39
C ALA A 25 13.64 -6.83 -9.63
N LYS A 26 12.43 -7.35 -9.82
CA LYS A 26 11.96 -8.61 -9.23
C LYS A 26 12.88 -9.78 -9.61
N GLU A 27 13.11 -9.99 -10.93
CA GLU A 27 13.94 -11.09 -11.44
C GLU A 27 15.37 -11.03 -10.89
N LYS A 28 15.95 -9.83 -10.83
CA LYS A 28 17.31 -9.66 -10.31
C LYS A 28 17.41 -9.92 -8.82
N VAL A 29 16.46 -9.44 -8.04
CA VAL A 29 16.43 -9.68 -6.60
C VAL A 29 16.22 -11.16 -6.31
N GLU A 30 15.26 -11.81 -6.96
CA GLU A 30 15.02 -13.25 -6.79
C GLU A 30 16.29 -14.07 -7.07
N ALA A 31 16.99 -13.76 -8.17
CA ALA A 31 18.15 -14.53 -8.60
C ALA A 31 19.41 -14.27 -7.77
N TYR A 32 19.62 -13.05 -7.28
CA TYR A 32 20.94 -12.64 -6.79
C TYR A 32 20.95 -12.11 -5.35
N ALA A 33 19.82 -11.75 -4.73
CA ALA A 33 19.80 -11.14 -3.39
C ALA A 33 20.58 -11.98 -2.35
N GLY A 34 20.46 -13.29 -2.42
CA GLY A 34 21.16 -14.18 -1.51
C GLY A 34 22.70 -14.18 -1.58
N ASN A 35 23.28 -13.48 -2.54
CA ASN A 35 24.73 -13.30 -2.66
C ASN A 35 25.24 -12.00 -1.99
N TYR A 36 24.35 -11.21 -1.41
CA TYR A 36 24.64 -9.90 -0.83
C TYR A 36 24.18 -9.82 0.62
N ASP A 37 24.79 -8.94 1.39
CA ASP A 37 24.44 -8.67 2.79
C ASP A 37 23.32 -7.63 2.94
N LEU A 38 23.07 -6.86 1.88
CA LEU A 38 22.08 -5.80 1.81
C LEU A 38 21.61 -5.59 0.37
N VAL A 39 20.31 -5.53 0.15
CA VAL A 39 19.72 -5.04 -1.10
C VAL A 39 19.29 -3.60 -0.91
N VAL A 40 19.57 -2.72 -1.87
CA VAL A 40 19.11 -1.33 -1.82
C VAL A 40 18.28 -1.01 -3.05
N CYS A 41 17.02 -0.66 -2.83
CA CYS A 41 16.10 -0.17 -3.86
C CYS A 41 16.15 1.36 -3.91
N SER A 42 16.48 1.92 -5.08
CA SER A 42 16.31 3.36 -5.34
C SER A 42 15.29 3.55 -6.45
N GLY A 43 14.08 3.97 -6.09
CA GLY A 43 12.97 4.07 -7.02
C GLY A 43 11.68 4.58 -6.39
N GLY A 44 10.58 4.50 -7.12
CA GLY A 44 9.22 4.75 -6.62
C GLY A 44 8.58 3.50 -6.01
N ASP A 45 7.31 3.63 -5.62
CA ASP A 45 6.55 2.55 -4.98
C ASP A 45 6.45 1.29 -5.87
N GLY A 46 6.26 1.41 -7.20
CA GLY A 46 6.24 0.27 -8.11
C GLY A 46 7.59 -0.48 -8.20
N THR A 47 8.74 0.24 -8.16
CA THR A 47 10.05 -0.42 -8.11
C THR A 47 10.26 -1.13 -6.77
N LEU A 48 9.77 -0.54 -5.68
CA LEU A 48 9.81 -1.16 -4.37
C LEU A 48 8.98 -2.44 -4.33
N ASP A 49 7.78 -2.42 -4.91
CA ASP A 49 6.91 -3.60 -5.02
C ASP A 49 7.60 -4.76 -5.75
N GLU A 50 8.22 -4.49 -6.91
CA GLU A 50 9.02 -5.48 -7.62
C GLU A 50 10.15 -6.05 -6.76
N VAL A 51 10.89 -5.20 -6.05
CA VAL A 51 11.98 -5.62 -5.18
C VAL A 51 11.46 -6.47 -4.03
N VAL A 52 10.40 -6.06 -3.34
CA VAL A 52 9.80 -6.83 -2.24
C VAL A 52 9.27 -8.17 -2.75
N THR A 53 8.60 -8.19 -3.90
CA THR A 53 8.13 -9.43 -4.53
C THR A 53 9.32 -10.38 -4.82
N GLY A 54 10.42 -9.87 -5.35
CA GLY A 54 11.65 -10.65 -5.54
C GLY A 54 12.26 -11.17 -4.23
N MET A 55 12.25 -10.34 -3.17
CA MET A 55 12.69 -10.73 -1.83
C MET A 55 11.83 -11.86 -1.24
N MET A 56 10.51 -11.80 -1.43
CA MET A 56 9.57 -12.83 -0.98
C MET A 56 9.78 -14.16 -1.68
N GLN A 57 10.22 -14.15 -2.94
CA GLN A 57 10.54 -15.34 -3.74
C GLN A 57 11.96 -15.83 -3.52
N CYS A 58 12.86 -14.98 -3.07
CA CYS A 58 14.25 -15.34 -2.74
C CYS A 58 14.29 -16.26 -1.51
N LYS A 59 15.16 -17.28 -1.55
CA LYS A 59 15.35 -18.22 -0.41
C LYS A 59 16.11 -17.60 0.76
N ALA A 60 16.89 -16.56 0.51
CA ALA A 60 17.69 -15.87 1.52
C ALA A 60 16.94 -14.67 2.08
N LYS A 61 16.96 -14.51 3.41
CA LYS A 61 16.47 -13.31 4.06
C LYS A 61 17.60 -12.29 4.14
N VAL A 62 17.51 -11.23 3.36
CA VAL A 62 18.49 -10.14 3.29
C VAL A 62 17.74 -8.83 3.62
N PRO A 63 18.28 -7.93 4.43
CA PRO A 63 17.63 -6.66 4.69
C PRO A 63 17.54 -5.80 3.42
N LEU A 64 16.49 -4.99 3.34
CA LEU A 64 16.18 -4.09 2.23
C LEU A 64 16.35 -2.64 2.67
N GLY A 65 17.26 -1.90 2.07
CA GLY A 65 17.33 -0.44 2.13
C GLY A 65 16.42 0.18 1.08
N TYR A 66 15.66 1.22 1.44
CA TYR A 66 14.80 1.92 0.48
C TYR A 66 15.16 3.40 0.39
N ILE A 67 15.42 3.88 -0.83
CA ILE A 67 15.69 5.26 -1.17
C ILE A 67 14.58 5.75 -2.07
N PRO A 68 13.59 6.50 -1.54
CA PRO A 68 12.42 6.93 -2.28
C PRO A 68 12.77 7.97 -3.35
N ALA A 69 12.58 7.62 -4.62
CA ALA A 69 12.82 8.49 -5.77
C ALA A 69 11.58 8.69 -6.66
N GLY A 70 10.42 8.19 -6.24
CA GLY A 70 9.14 8.37 -6.93
C GLY A 70 8.43 9.67 -6.54
N SER A 71 7.22 9.86 -7.10
CA SER A 71 6.42 11.08 -6.86
C SER A 71 5.69 11.06 -5.53
N THR A 72 5.17 9.92 -5.09
CA THR A 72 4.32 9.79 -3.89
C THR A 72 5.08 9.19 -2.72
N ASN A 73 5.66 8.02 -2.91
CA ASN A 73 6.45 7.28 -1.93
C ASN A 73 5.69 7.08 -0.60
N ASP A 74 4.45 6.59 -0.69
CA ASP A 74 3.55 6.42 0.45
C ASP A 74 4.12 5.48 1.50
N PHE A 75 4.72 4.38 1.07
CA PHE A 75 5.31 3.42 1.97
C PHE A 75 6.54 3.97 2.72
N ALA A 76 7.40 4.74 2.02
CA ALA A 76 8.51 5.43 2.69
C ALA A 76 8.02 6.41 3.77
N SER A 77 6.90 7.11 3.49
CA SER A 77 6.29 8.02 4.46
C SER A 77 5.78 7.26 5.69
N SER A 78 5.22 6.08 5.52
CA SER A 78 4.72 5.22 6.62
C SER A 78 5.84 4.69 7.51
N LEU A 79 7.00 4.39 6.92
CA LEU A 79 8.21 3.95 7.63
C LEU A 79 9.04 5.10 8.22
N GLY A 80 8.66 6.36 7.96
CA GLY A 80 9.42 7.52 8.38
C GLY A 80 10.79 7.65 7.68
N ILE A 81 10.92 7.06 6.48
CA ILE A 81 12.14 7.19 5.67
C ILE A 81 12.24 8.63 5.16
N PRO A 82 13.40 9.28 5.30
CA PRO A 82 13.57 10.66 4.88
C PRO A 82 13.34 10.84 3.37
N LYS A 83 12.75 11.99 2.97
CA LYS A 83 12.62 12.37 1.56
C LYS A 83 13.94 12.84 0.94
N ASP A 84 14.86 13.28 1.78
CA ASP A 84 16.21 13.68 1.38
C ASP A 84 17.01 12.42 1.04
N MET A 85 17.56 12.36 -0.18
CA MET A 85 18.21 11.15 -0.71
C MET A 85 19.47 10.75 0.05
N GLU A 86 20.25 11.70 0.56
CA GLU A 86 21.46 11.39 1.35
C GLU A 86 21.06 10.76 2.70
N LYS A 87 20.09 11.35 3.37
CA LYS A 87 19.57 10.81 4.65
C LYS A 87 18.84 9.48 4.47
N ALA A 88 18.16 9.28 3.33
CA ALA A 88 17.56 8.00 2.98
C ALA A 88 18.65 6.94 2.73
N ALA A 89 19.72 7.30 2.04
CA ALA A 89 20.87 6.42 1.83
C ALA A 89 21.56 6.05 3.16
N GLU A 90 21.75 7.02 4.05
CA GLU A 90 22.25 6.74 5.41
C GLU A 90 21.34 5.75 6.17
N ALA A 91 20.02 5.99 6.15
CA ALA A 91 19.08 5.09 6.79
C ALA A 91 19.12 3.68 6.18
N ALA A 92 19.19 3.59 4.85
CA ALA A 92 19.25 2.33 4.13
C ALA A 92 20.52 1.52 4.43
N VAL A 93 21.66 2.17 4.68
CA VAL A 93 22.96 1.52 4.80
C VAL A 93 23.36 1.27 6.27
N ILE A 94 23.16 2.26 7.13
CA ILE A 94 23.59 2.23 8.54
C ILE A 94 22.45 2.27 9.55
N GLY A 95 21.22 2.19 9.06
CA GLY A 95 19.99 2.14 9.86
C GLY A 95 19.89 0.91 10.74
N LYS A 96 18.68 0.58 11.13
CA LYS A 96 18.33 -0.69 11.77
C LYS A 96 17.24 -1.40 10.96
N PRO A 97 17.25 -2.73 10.90
CA PRO A 97 16.16 -3.46 10.29
C PRO A 97 14.87 -3.26 11.09
N PHE A 98 13.79 -3.02 10.39
CA PHE A 98 12.43 -2.99 10.89
C PHE A 98 11.66 -4.10 10.16
N PRO A 99 11.13 -5.10 10.88
CA PRO A 99 10.41 -6.19 10.27
C PRO A 99 9.04 -5.68 9.80
N CYS A 100 8.79 -5.74 8.50
CA CYS A 100 7.55 -5.30 7.87
C CYS A 100 6.67 -6.46 7.47
N ASP A 101 5.38 -6.29 7.65
CA ASP A 101 4.35 -7.16 7.10
C ASP A 101 4.26 -6.98 5.58
N VAL A 102 3.92 -8.05 4.87
CA VAL A 102 3.69 -8.05 3.41
C VAL A 102 2.35 -8.71 3.13
N GLY A 103 1.60 -8.17 2.19
CA GLY A 103 0.33 -8.74 1.75
C GLY A 103 0.52 -9.84 0.71
N LEU A 104 -0.23 -10.93 0.86
CA LEU A 104 -0.38 -11.99 -0.14
C LEU A 104 -1.81 -11.93 -0.69
N PHE A 105 -1.95 -11.64 -1.97
CA PHE A 105 -3.22 -11.51 -2.70
C PHE A 105 -3.29 -12.57 -3.79
N ASN A 106 -4.06 -13.63 -3.61
CA ASN A 106 -4.22 -14.73 -4.56
C ASN A 106 -2.91 -15.35 -5.10
N GLY A 107 -1.79 -15.17 -4.41
CA GLY A 107 -0.47 -15.63 -4.84
C GLY A 107 0.49 -14.53 -5.27
N ASP A 108 0.00 -13.33 -5.53
CA ASP A 108 0.80 -12.12 -5.74
C ASP A 108 1.04 -11.38 -4.44
N TYR A 109 2.07 -10.55 -4.39
CA TYR A 109 2.40 -9.76 -3.21
C TYR A 109 2.03 -8.30 -3.41
N PHE A 110 1.78 -7.61 -2.30
CA PHE A 110 1.69 -6.15 -2.24
C PHE A 110 2.29 -5.63 -0.93
N VAL A 111 2.81 -4.42 -0.98
CA VAL A 111 3.57 -3.83 0.14
C VAL A 111 2.69 -2.99 1.04
N TYR A 112 1.80 -2.17 0.47
CA TYR A 112 1.06 -1.20 1.26
C TYR A 112 -0.44 -1.11 0.98
N VAL A 113 -0.93 -1.47 -0.21
CA VAL A 113 -2.36 -1.38 -0.53
C VAL A 113 -2.83 -2.36 -1.59
N ALA A 114 -3.95 -3.04 -1.31
CA ALA A 114 -4.79 -3.70 -2.30
C ALA A 114 -6.18 -3.03 -2.29
N ALA A 115 -6.73 -2.67 -3.46
CA ALA A 115 -7.98 -1.94 -3.54
C ALA A 115 -8.81 -2.30 -4.76
N PHE A 116 -10.13 -2.08 -4.67
CA PHE A 116 -11.08 -2.19 -5.79
C PHE A 116 -12.10 -1.06 -5.80
N GLY A 117 -12.72 -0.83 -6.93
CA GLY A 117 -13.85 0.09 -7.08
C GLY A 117 -13.45 1.52 -7.42
N LEU A 118 -14.18 2.49 -6.88
CA LEU A 118 -13.91 3.90 -7.14
C LEU A 118 -12.46 4.24 -6.76
N PHE A 119 -11.84 5.10 -7.56
CA PHE A 119 -10.46 5.58 -7.37
C PHE A 119 -9.35 4.60 -7.80
N THR A 120 -9.64 3.34 -8.11
CA THR A 120 -8.60 2.41 -8.58
C THR A 120 -8.20 2.69 -10.02
N GLU A 121 -9.13 3.06 -10.91
CA GLU A 121 -8.82 3.49 -12.29
C GLU A 121 -7.98 4.79 -12.34
N VAL A 122 -8.02 5.59 -11.26
CA VAL A 122 -7.28 6.85 -11.14
C VAL A 122 -5.86 6.63 -10.67
N SER A 123 -5.52 5.45 -10.14
CA SER A 123 -4.16 5.10 -9.71
C SER A 123 -3.14 5.21 -10.86
N TYR A 124 -3.61 5.10 -12.12
CA TYR A 124 -2.79 5.34 -13.32
C TYR A 124 -2.56 6.82 -13.62
N LYS A 125 -3.15 7.74 -12.86
CA LYS A 125 -3.09 9.18 -13.07
C LYS A 125 -2.79 9.91 -11.77
N THR A 126 -1.83 10.79 -11.81
CA THR A 126 -1.16 11.53 -10.72
C THR A 126 -1.99 11.96 -9.50
N SER A 127 -1.32 12.14 -8.34
CA SER A 127 -1.86 12.64 -7.05
C SER A 127 -2.66 13.96 -7.14
N GLN A 128 -2.51 14.72 -8.22
CA GLN A 128 -3.30 15.92 -8.50
C GLN A 128 -4.75 15.61 -8.85
N GLU A 129 -5.00 14.42 -9.41
CA GLU A 129 -6.33 13.99 -9.81
C GLU A 129 -7.15 13.48 -8.61
N TRP A 130 -6.50 12.96 -7.55
CA TRP A 130 -7.17 12.67 -6.28
C TRP A 130 -7.79 13.90 -5.64
N LYS A 131 -7.08 15.03 -5.66
CA LYS A 131 -7.64 16.32 -5.20
C LYS A 131 -8.81 16.76 -6.07
N ASN A 132 -8.76 16.47 -7.37
CA ASN A 132 -9.85 16.74 -8.29
C ASN A 132 -11.01 15.77 -8.10
N VAL A 133 -10.76 14.49 -7.78
CA VAL A 133 -11.82 13.49 -7.52
C VAL A 133 -12.54 13.79 -6.21
N LEU A 134 -11.86 14.15 -5.14
CA LEU A 134 -12.51 14.65 -3.91
C LEU A 134 -13.21 15.99 -4.15
N GLY A 135 -12.64 16.85 -5.01
CA GLY A 135 -13.31 18.07 -5.49
C GLY A 135 -14.52 17.73 -6.38
N HIS A 136 -14.44 16.70 -7.22
CA HIS A 136 -15.57 16.20 -8.03
C HIS A 136 -16.60 15.45 -7.18
N ALA A 137 -16.22 14.75 -6.11
CA ALA A 137 -17.17 14.22 -5.14
C ALA A 137 -18.01 15.32 -4.51
N ALA A 138 -17.43 16.50 -4.28
CA ALA A 138 -18.20 17.71 -3.90
C ALA A 138 -19.14 18.19 -5.02
N TYR A 139 -18.78 18.01 -6.30
CA TYR A 139 -19.66 18.30 -7.46
C TYR A 139 -20.75 17.24 -7.68
N ILE A 140 -20.50 15.98 -7.32
CA ILE A 140 -21.51 14.90 -7.31
C ILE A 140 -22.63 15.25 -6.30
N LEU A 141 -22.33 16.05 -5.28
CA LEU A 141 -23.31 16.56 -4.31
C LEU A 141 -24.36 17.49 -4.93
N GLU A 142 -24.08 18.21 -6.00
CA GLU A 142 -25.07 19.06 -6.70
C GLU A 142 -26.00 18.27 -7.64
N GLY A 143 -25.70 17.02 -7.95
CA GLY A 143 -26.44 16.20 -8.90
C GLY A 143 -26.92 14.88 -8.33
N ALA A 144 -28.04 14.86 -7.57
CA ALA A 144 -28.75 13.63 -7.18
C ALA A 144 -29.09 12.67 -8.35
N LYS A 145 -28.72 13.02 -9.58
CA LYS A 145 -28.90 12.22 -10.80
C LYS A 145 -27.78 11.19 -11.02
N CYS A 146 -26.61 11.32 -10.37
CA CYS A 146 -25.44 10.47 -10.65
C CYS A 146 -25.26 9.29 -9.69
N LEU A 147 -26.09 9.14 -8.66
CA LEU A 147 -25.96 8.03 -7.70
C LEU A 147 -26.16 6.64 -8.36
N HIS A 148 -26.96 6.58 -9.43
CA HIS A 148 -27.17 5.33 -10.19
C HIS A 148 -25.99 4.94 -11.05
N ASP A 149 -25.13 5.89 -11.42
CA ASP A 149 -24.00 5.68 -12.32
C ASP A 149 -22.70 5.32 -11.55
N ILE A 150 -22.74 5.29 -10.22
CA ILE A 150 -21.59 4.88 -9.42
C ILE A 150 -21.40 3.36 -9.57
N PRO A 151 -20.26 2.91 -10.12
CA PRO A 151 -19.94 1.48 -10.21
C PRO A 151 -19.99 0.84 -8.82
N SER A 152 -20.64 -0.29 -8.70
CA SER A 152 -20.78 -0.99 -7.43
C SER A 152 -20.76 -2.50 -7.62
N PHE A 153 -20.39 -3.20 -6.57
CA PHE A 153 -20.15 -4.63 -6.57
C PHE A 153 -20.86 -5.28 -5.38
N MET A 154 -21.78 -6.21 -5.66
CA MET A 154 -22.36 -7.06 -4.63
C MET A 154 -21.32 -8.11 -4.23
N MET A 155 -20.88 -8.06 -2.98
CA MET A 155 -19.81 -8.92 -2.47
C MET A 155 -20.17 -9.51 -1.12
N GLN A 156 -19.69 -10.72 -0.91
CA GLN A 156 -19.58 -11.34 0.41
C GLN A 156 -18.14 -11.18 0.89
N VAL A 157 -17.97 -10.75 2.14
CA VAL A 157 -16.67 -10.56 2.79
C VAL A 157 -16.63 -11.38 4.07
N GLU A 158 -15.61 -12.22 4.20
CA GLU A 158 -15.39 -13.10 5.34
C GLU A 158 -14.06 -12.74 6.02
N TYR A 159 -14.10 -12.50 7.33
CA TYR A 159 -12.96 -12.14 8.16
C TYR A 159 -13.24 -12.44 9.64
N ASN A 160 -12.24 -12.82 10.40
CA ASN A 160 -12.35 -13.04 11.86
C ASN A 160 -13.57 -13.86 12.30
N ASN A 161 -13.97 -14.90 11.55
CA ASN A 161 -15.19 -15.69 11.72
C ASN A 161 -16.50 -14.88 11.55
N MET A 162 -16.43 -13.67 11.03
CA MET A 162 -17.59 -12.87 10.64
C MET A 162 -17.80 -12.94 9.13
N ARG A 163 -19.05 -12.67 8.74
CA ARG A 163 -19.43 -12.61 7.33
C ARG A 163 -20.37 -11.43 7.14
N ILE A 164 -20.06 -10.59 6.19
CA ILE A 164 -20.90 -9.51 5.72
C ILE A 164 -21.21 -9.69 4.23
N GLN A 165 -22.38 -9.23 3.82
CA GLN A 165 -22.78 -9.22 2.43
C GLN A 165 -23.47 -7.90 2.14
N ASP A 166 -22.89 -7.10 1.25
CA ASP A 166 -23.43 -5.79 0.92
C ASP A 166 -23.00 -5.37 -0.50
N GLU A 167 -23.52 -4.26 -0.98
CA GLU A 167 -23.11 -3.64 -2.25
C GLU A 167 -22.09 -2.52 -1.96
N PHE A 168 -20.87 -2.69 -2.45
CA PHE A 168 -19.75 -1.79 -2.21
C PHE A 168 -19.38 -1.00 -3.46
N ILE A 169 -19.00 0.27 -3.29
CA ILE A 169 -18.44 1.13 -4.33
C ILE A 169 -16.92 1.21 -4.25
N TYR A 170 -16.35 0.88 -3.10
CA TYR A 170 -14.91 0.92 -2.84
C TYR A 170 -14.53 -0.04 -1.73
N GLY A 171 -13.36 -0.64 -1.87
CA GLY A 171 -12.73 -1.42 -0.81
C GLY A 171 -11.22 -1.28 -0.86
N MET A 172 -10.61 -1.22 0.33
CA MET A 172 -9.17 -1.05 0.51
C MET A 172 -8.69 -1.92 1.67
N ILE A 173 -7.61 -2.64 1.43
CA ILE A 173 -6.86 -3.41 2.42
C ILE A 173 -5.48 -2.77 2.47
N THR A 174 -5.05 -2.28 3.63
CA THR A 174 -3.80 -1.55 3.73
C THR A 174 -2.90 -2.00 4.88
N ASN A 175 -1.59 -1.84 4.65
CA ASN A 175 -0.52 -1.88 5.64
C ASN A 175 0.27 -0.56 5.52
N SER A 176 -0.42 0.58 5.67
CA SER A 176 0.17 1.90 5.47
C SER A 176 -0.59 2.97 6.24
N THR A 177 0.12 3.98 6.72
CA THR A 177 -0.48 5.17 7.34
C THR A 177 -0.95 6.21 6.32
N SER A 178 -0.66 6.00 5.03
CA SER A 178 -0.99 6.91 3.93
C SER A 178 -1.18 6.12 2.64
N VAL A 179 -2.19 6.46 1.85
CA VAL A 179 -2.43 5.94 0.50
C VAL A 179 -2.79 7.10 -0.43
N GLY A 180 -2.11 7.21 -1.57
CA GLY A 180 -2.30 8.32 -2.53
C GLY A 180 -1.96 9.69 -1.94
N GLY A 181 -1.10 9.76 -0.92
CA GLY A 181 -0.77 10.98 -0.18
C GLY A 181 -1.83 11.41 0.84
N PHE A 182 -2.90 10.64 1.03
CA PHE A 182 -3.95 10.92 2.03
C PHE A 182 -3.66 10.16 3.32
N LYS A 183 -3.58 10.91 4.42
CA LYS A 183 -3.51 10.35 5.78
C LYS A 183 -4.92 10.24 6.33
N GLY A 184 -5.24 9.11 6.95
CA GLY A 184 -6.49 8.91 7.67
C GLY A 184 -7.58 8.12 6.94
N MET A 185 -7.44 7.81 5.64
CA MET A 185 -8.30 6.81 4.98
C MET A 185 -7.92 5.38 5.35
N THR A 186 -6.72 5.19 5.89
CA THR A 186 -6.11 3.89 6.20
C THR A 186 -6.47 3.34 7.58
N GLY A 187 -7.26 4.06 8.38
CA GLY A 187 -7.60 3.67 9.74
C GLY A 187 -6.77 4.38 10.81
N LYS A 188 -7.07 4.08 12.08
CA LYS A 188 -6.36 4.61 13.25
C LYS A 188 -5.35 3.59 13.74
N ASP A 189 -4.25 4.07 14.29
CA ASP A 189 -3.21 3.23 14.94
C ASP A 189 -2.71 2.09 14.04
N VAL A 190 -2.33 2.45 12.80
CA VAL A 190 -1.71 1.52 11.84
C VAL A 190 -0.33 1.14 12.32
N LEU A 191 -0.07 -0.15 12.47
CA LEU A 191 1.24 -0.73 12.76
C LEU A 191 1.65 -1.62 11.59
N LEU A 192 2.88 -1.48 11.12
CA LEU A 192 3.36 -2.17 9.92
C LEU A 192 3.95 -3.56 10.20
N ASP A 193 3.88 -4.04 11.45
CA ASP A 193 4.53 -5.26 11.93
C ASP A 193 3.68 -6.08 12.90
N ASP A 194 2.39 -5.75 13.04
CA ASP A 194 1.49 -6.40 14.02
C ASP A 194 0.81 -7.68 13.49
N GLY A 195 0.87 -7.92 12.19
CA GLY A 195 0.32 -9.12 11.52
C GLY A 195 -1.14 -8.96 11.10
N VAL A 196 -1.66 -7.74 11.06
CA VAL A 196 -3.01 -7.45 10.56
C VAL A 196 -3.01 -6.30 9.56
N PHE A 197 -4.04 -6.27 8.74
CA PHE A 197 -4.34 -5.15 7.85
C PHE A 197 -5.48 -4.32 8.39
N GLU A 198 -5.51 -3.06 8.04
CA GLU A 198 -6.68 -2.21 8.07
C GLU A 198 -7.50 -2.43 6.81
N VAL A 199 -8.78 -2.75 7.00
CA VAL A 199 -9.74 -2.92 5.90
C VAL A 199 -10.81 -1.85 5.99
N THR A 200 -11.01 -1.13 4.89
CA THR A 200 -12.08 -0.12 4.75
C THR A 200 -12.94 -0.49 3.56
N LEU A 201 -14.25 -0.64 3.77
CA LEU A 201 -15.22 -0.93 2.72
C LEU A 201 -16.32 0.13 2.74
N ILE A 202 -16.59 0.76 1.61
CA ILE A 202 -17.60 1.81 1.47
C ILE A 202 -18.80 1.25 0.74
N LYS A 203 -19.97 1.31 1.39
CA LYS A 203 -21.23 0.86 0.79
C LYS A 203 -21.69 1.80 -0.32
N LYS A 204 -22.52 1.28 -1.19
CA LYS A 204 -23.22 2.08 -2.18
C LYS A 204 -24.25 3.00 -1.51
N PRO A 205 -24.14 4.33 -1.65
CA PRO A 205 -25.16 5.25 -1.17
C PRO A 205 -26.42 5.12 -2.00
N ARG A 206 -27.57 5.06 -1.35
CA ARG A 206 -28.91 4.95 -1.96
C ARG A 206 -29.58 6.31 -2.16
N ASN A 207 -29.10 7.30 -1.45
CA ASN A 207 -29.64 8.66 -1.45
C ASN A 207 -28.54 9.71 -1.16
N PRO A 208 -28.78 10.99 -1.43
CA PRO A 208 -27.81 12.05 -1.18
C PRO A 208 -27.38 12.21 0.29
N MET A 209 -28.23 11.81 1.25
CA MET A 209 -27.88 11.91 2.67
C MET A 209 -26.80 10.89 3.04
N GLU A 210 -26.93 9.63 2.58
CA GLU A 210 -25.92 8.59 2.78
C GLU A 210 -24.58 8.96 2.09
N LEU A 211 -24.62 9.58 0.91
CA LEU A 211 -23.41 10.08 0.24
C LEU A 211 -22.73 11.20 1.06
N ASN A 212 -23.52 12.13 1.60
CA ASN A 212 -23.00 13.17 2.50
C ASN A 212 -22.38 12.59 3.76
N GLU A 213 -22.99 11.55 4.32
CA GLU A 213 -22.49 10.83 5.49
C GLU A 213 -21.13 10.19 5.20
N ILE A 214 -20.98 9.49 4.06
CA ILE A 214 -19.69 8.93 3.61
C ILE A 214 -18.63 10.02 3.50
N ILE A 215 -18.95 11.13 2.81
CA ILE A 215 -17.98 12.21 2.60
C ILE A 215 -17.60 12.87 3.93
N ALA A 216 -18.56 13.13 4.80
CA ALA A 216 -18.30 13.72 6.11
C ALA A 216 -17.42 12.80 6.97
N SER A 217 -17.67 11.49 6.94
CA SER A 217 -16.85 10.50 7.64
C SER A 217 -15.41 10.48 7.11
N LEU A 218 -15.22 10.47 5.79
CA LEU A 218 -13.89 10.46 5.18
C LEU A 218 -13.08 11.74 5.44
N ILE A 219 -13.76 12.91 5.47
CA ILE A 219 -13.12 14.21 5.72
C ILE A 219 -12.80 14.40 7.20
N ASN A 220 -13.74 14.08 8.07
CA ASN A 220 -13.63 14.34 9.51
C ASN A 220 -12.98 13.17 10.27
N LEU A 221 -12.66 12.07 9.59
CA LEU A 221 -12.15 10.85 10.19
C LEU A 221 -13.04 10.34 11.35
N VAL A 222 -14.36 10.47 11.16
CA VAL A 222 -15.35 9.99 12.14
C VAL A 222 -15.72 8.58 11.74
N ASP A 223 -15.43 7.62 12.60
CA ASP A 223 -15.67 6.19 12.34
C ASP A 223 -17.12 5.75 12.58
N ASP A 224 -18.01 6.67 12.94
CA ASP A 224 -19.38 6.35 13.41
C ASP A 224 -20.39 6.54 12.27
N THR A 225 -20.29 5.68 11.26
CA THR A 225 -21.26 5.64 10.15
C THR A 225 -21.59 4.20 9.75
N ASP A 226 -22.84 3.92 9.49
CA ASP A 226 -23.29 2.63 8.95
C ASP A 226 -22.92 2.43 7.48
N MET A 227 -22.36 3.45 6.82
CA MET A 227 -21.98 3.42 5.41
C MET A 227 -20.56 2.92 5.16
N ILE A 228 -19.74 2.81 6.21
CA ILE A 228 -18.34 2.37 6.09
C ILE A 228 -18.09 1.25 7.09
N TYR A 229 -17.63 0.10 6.58
CA TYR A 229 -17.04 -0.92 7.42
C TYR A 229 -15.55 -0.64 7.58
N SER A 230 -15.07 -0.60 8.82
CA SER A 230 -13.65 -0.48 9.15
C SER A 230 -13.28 -1.52 10.19
N PHE A 231 -12.29 -2.36 9.89
CA PHE A 231 -11.86 -3.43 10.79
C PHE A 231 -10.41 -3.84 10.52
N LYS A 232 -9.81 -4.54 11.50
CA LYS A 232 -8.48 -5.14 11.37
C LYS A 232 -8.60 -6.66 11.25
N THR A 233 -7.76 -7.25 10.38
CA THR A 233 -7.74 -8.71 10.20
C THR A 233 -6.40 -9.18 9.60
N ALA A 234 -5.99 -10.40 9.97
CA ALA A 234 -4.84 -11.06 9.36
C ALA A 234 -5.19 -11.74 8.01
N GLU A 235 -6.46 -12.05 7.80
CA GLU A 235 -6.94 -12.68 6.57
C GLU A 235 -8.35 -12.20 6.25
N VAL A 236 -8.60 -11.91 4.98
CA VAL A 236 -9.94 -11.55 4.48
C VAL A 236 -10.19 -12.22 3.13
N LYS A 237 -11.40 -12.77 2.97
CA LYS A 237 -11.86 -13.36 1.71
C LYS A 237 -13.01 -12.53 1.15
N PHE A 238 -12.91 -12.20 -0.14
CA PHE A 238 -13.97 -11.56 -0.92
C PHE A 238 -14.50 -12.54 -1.94
N THR A 239 -15.82 -12.56 -2.12
CA THR A 239 -16.49 -13.34 -3.16
C THR A 239 -17.54 -12.46 -3.82
N ALA A 240 -17.42 -12.28 -5.11
CA ALA A 240 -18.32 -11.49 -5.94
C ALA A 240 -19.06 -12.36 -6.96
N SER A 241 -20.14 -11.83 -7.55
CA SER A 241 -20.92 -12.51 -8.60
C SER A 241 -20.36 -12.32 -10.00
N ARG A 242 -19.31 -11.53 -10.16
CA ARG A 242 -18.59 -11.23 -11.40
C ARG A 242 -17.16 -10.85 -11.10
N GLU A 243 -16.31 -10.89 -12.08
CA GLU A 243 -14.95 -10.37 -11.99
C GLU A 243 -14.95 -8.87 -11.65
N ILE A 244 -14.06 -8.49 -10.76
CA ILE A 244 -13.85 -7.13 -10.27
C ILE A 244 -12.38 -6.78 -10.48
N PRO A 245 -12.07 -5.63 -11.10
CA PRO A 245 -10.69 -5.16 -11.23
C PRO A 245 -10.13 -4.73 -9.87
N TRP A 246 -8.94 -5.23 -9.56
CA TRP A 246 -8.17 -4.88 -8.38
C TRP A 246 -6.90 -4.14 -8.75
N THR A 247 -6.42 -3.34 -7.81
CA THR A 247 -5.09 -2.73 -7.87
C THR A 247 -4.26 -3.18 -6.68
N LEU A 248 -2.99 -3.45 -6.91
CA LEU A 248 -1.98 -3.75 -5.90
C LEU A 248 -0.90 -2.68 -6.00
N ASP A 249 -0.66 -1.95 -4.92
CA ASP A 249 0.34 -0.86 -4.85
C ASP A 249 0.25 0.17 -6.00
N GLY A 250 -0.98 0.37 -6.52
CA GLY A 250 -1.27 1.31 -7.61
C GLY A 250 -1.15 0.71 -9.01
N GLU A 251 -0.76 -0.55 -9.16
CA GLU A 251 -0.70 -1.26 -10.44
C GLU A 251 -1.91 -2.20 -10.60
N PHE A 252 -2.20 -2.62 -11.84
CA PHE A 252 -3.30 -3.54 -12.10
C PHE A 252 -3.01 -4.93 -11.52
N GLY A 253 -3.82 -5.36 -10.56
CA GLY A 253 -3.73 -6.63 -9.84
C GLY A 253 -4.60 -7.75 -10.40
N GLY A 254 -5.22 -7.55 -11.58
CA GLY A 254 -6.10 -8.53 -12.23
C GLY A 254 -7.59 -8.34 -11.95
N ASP A 255 -8.40 -9.11 -12.71
CA ASP A 255 -9.84 -9.21 -12.54
C ASP A 255 -10.17 -10.51 -11.81
N HIS A 256 -10.91 -10.43 -10.69
CA HIS A 256 -11.17 -11.59 -9.83
C HIS A 256 -12.62 -11.65 -9.34
N GLU A 257 -13.21 -12.85 -9.34
CA GLU A 257 -14.48 -13.15 -8.65
C GLU A 257 -14.23 -13.53 -7.19
N GLU A 258 -13.13 -14.23 -6.90
CA GLU A 258 -12.71 -14.62 -5.57
C GLU A 258 -11.31 -14.07 -5.26
N VAL A 259 -11.19 -13.41 -4.12
CA VAL A 259 -9.92 -12.86 -3.62
C VAL A 259 -9.71 -13.33 -2.19
N CYS A 260 -8.51 -13.85 -1.91
CA CYS A 260 -8.03 -14.15 -0.58
C CYS A 260 -6.79 -13.30 -0.29
N VAL A 261 -6.89 -12.44 0.71
CA VAL A 261 -5.77 -11.60 1.17
C VAL A 261 -5.30 -12.08 2.52
N LYS A 262 -3.99 -12.33 2.66
CA LYS A 262 -3.36 -12.75 3.92
C LYS A 262 -2.20 -11.84 4.29
N ASN A 263 -2.10 -11.49 5.55
CA ASN A 263 -0.93 -10.82 6.10
C ASN A 263 0.18 -11.84 6.36
N LEU A 264 1.34 -11.60 5.76
CA LEU A 264 2.57 -12.33 6.03
C LEU A 264 3.37 -11.50 7.03
N LYS A 265 3.17 -11.80 8.31
CA LYS A 265 3.74 -11.03 9.41
C LYS A 265 5.26 -11.01 9.36
N GLN A 266 5.82 -9.79 9.43
CA GLN A 266 7.27 -9.55 9.55
C GLN A 266 8.08 -10.28 8.46
N ALA A 267 7.59 -10.21 7.22
CA ALA A 267 8.10 -11.01 6.11
C ALA A 267 9.36 -10.43 5.47
N VAL A 268 9.56 -9.10 5.55
CA VAL A 268 10.73 -8.39 5.00
C VAL A 268 11.30 -7.42 6.03
N ASP A 269 12.62 -7.46 6.23
CA ASP A 269 13.33 -6.48 7.06
C ASP A 269 13.68 -5.25 6.23
N ILE A 270 13.10 -4.08 6.57
CA ILE A 270 13.39 -2.82 5.88
C ILE A 270 14.25 -1.93 6.78
N MET A 271 15.34 -1.40 6.21
CA MET A 271 16.27 -0.53 6.93
C MET A 271 15.63 0.84 7.18
N VAL A 272 15.49 1.21 8.44
CA VAL A 272 14.94 2.52 8.85
C VAL A 272 15.96 3.28 9.70
N LYS A 273 15.78 4.61 9.81
CA LYS A 273 16.63 5.46 10.65
C LYS A 273 16.66 4.93 12.09
N LYS A 274 17.84 4.84 12.68
CA LYS A 274 17.97 4.57 14.12
C LYS A 274 17.25 5.67 14.89
N PRO A 275 16.50 5.35 15.97
CA PRO A 275 15.98 6.36 16.88
C PRO A 275 17.16 7.21 17.37
N GLU A 276 16.98 8.51 17.43
CA GLU A 276 17.96 9.37 18.11
C GLU A 276 18.01 8.93 19.58
N GLU A 277 19.18 8.52 20.06
CA GLU A 277 19.37 8.31 21.49
C GLU A 277 19.01 9.64 22.18
N SER A 278 17.91 9.64 22.93
CA SER A 278 17.56 10.78 23.76
C SER A 278 18.76 11.03 24.68
N LYS A 279 19.51 12.11 24.45
CA LYS A 279 20.52 12.57 25.36
C LYS A 279 19.81 12.87 26.67
N ILE A 280 19.94 11.93 27.62
CA ILE A 280 19.55 12.09 29.00
C ILE A 280 20.50 13.11 29.65
#